data_048b674229fad6bd825606a92f7ae943
#
_entry.id   048b674229fad6bd825606a92f7ae943
#
_cell.length_a   1.000
_cell.length_b   1.000
_cell.length_c   1.000
_cell.angle_alpha   90.00
_cell.angle_beta   90.00
_cell.angle_gamma   90.00
#
_symmetry.space_group_name_H-M   'P 1'
#
loop_
_entity.id
_entity.type
_entity.pdbx_description
1 polymer ?
#
loop_
_entity_poly.entity_id
_entity_poly.type
_entity_poly.pdbx_seq_one_letter_code
_entity_poly.pdbx_strand_id
1 'polypeptide(L)'
;MLRRPLLAAAMLLAARPVLADPRLRVVATFSIVGDLVREVGGDRLALSVLVGADIDAHTYQPKPSDVRVLPDAQVLVSNGLGFEGWIDRLAEAAPFKGRRVVASSGIATLAADSHGHSHGPDPHCWQDVGRARQYVANIADGLAAADPANASHYRQRARLYAGRLDELDRWVRAAIAEVPVERRKVITGHDSFRYFTNAYGVQFLAPRDFKTDSEPTAKDMAALIRQVREQRIKALFVENMTNPGLVDQIARESGAVVGARLYSDALSAPDGPAPTYEAMMRHNVKALVAGMARN
;
A
#
# COMPACT_ATOMS: atom_id res chain seq x y z
N MET A 1 37.84 -2.37 75.67
CA MET A 1 37.05 -1.62 74.67
C MET A 1 37.51 -2.06 73.28
N LEU A 2 36.80 -3.02 72.65
CA LEU A 2 37.11 -3.50 71.33
C LEU A 2 36.31 -2.70 70.32
N ARG A 3 36.97 -1.99 69.40
CA ARG A 3 36.35 -1.35 68.22
C ARG A 3 36.26 -2.35 67.04
N ARG A 4 35.05 -2.70 66.62
CA ARG A 4 34.75 -3.47 65.45
C ARG A 4 34.79 -2.52 64.20
N PRO A 5 35.52 -2.84 63.12
CA PRO A 5 35.37 -2.10 61.89
C PRO A 5 34.14 -2.61 61.10
N LEU A 6 33.27 -1.69 60.71
CA LEU A 6 32.19 -1.94 59.74
C LEU A 6 32.79 -1.96 58.34
N LEU A 7 32.80 -3.14 57.71
CA LEU A 7 33.08 -3.28 56.30
C LEU A 7 31.80 -2.93 55.48
N ALA A 8 31.81 -1.78 54.83
CA ALA A 8 30.80 -1.38 53.86
C ALA A 8 31.11 -2.09 52.53
N ALA A 9 30.32 -3.12 52.18
CA ALA A 9 30.39 -3.75 50.87
C ALA A 9 29.71 -2.84 49.84
N ALA A 10 30.48 -2.19 48.97
CA ALA A 10 29.96 -1.47 47.82
C ALA A 10 29.52 -2.47 46.76
N MET A 11 28.20 -2.63 46.59
CA MET A 11 27.62 -3.36 45.43
C MET A 11 27.82 -2.49 44.19
N LEU A 12 28.78 -2.87 43.34
CA LEU A 12 28.88 -2.39 41.96
C LEU A 12 27.73 -2.99 41.16
N LEU A 13 26.67 -2.23 40.92
CA LEU A 13 25.69 -2.53 39.88
C LEU A 13 26.39 -2.43 38.53
N ALA A 14 26.80 -3.57 38.00
CA ALA A 14 27.24 -3.67 36.59
C ALA A 14 26.06 -3.37 35.69
N ALA A 15 25.98 -2.14 35.16
CA ALA A 15 25.05 -1.81 34.07
C ALA A 15 25.37 -2.74 32.87
N ARG A 16 24.47 -3.69 32.61
CA ARG A 16 24.56 -4.51 31.41
C ARG A 16 24.43 -3.59 30.18
N PRO A 17 25.37 -3.60 29.24
CA PRO A 17 25.19 -2.84 28.01
C PRO A 17 23.93 -3.37 27.34
N VAL A 18 22.96 -2.50 27.08
CA VAL A 18 21.85 -2.80 26.19
C VAL A 18 22.45 -2.95 24.81
N LEU A 19 22.63 -4.20 24.38
CA LEU A 19 23.06 -4.49 23.02
C LEU A 19 22.01 -3.91 22.07
N ALA A 20 22.45 -2.97 21.22
CA ALA A 20 21.59 -2.44 20.18
C ALA A 20 21.09 -3.60 19.29
N ASP A 21 19.80 -3.59 18.92
CA ASP A 21 19.24 -4.59 18.01
C ASP A 21 20.05 -4.58 16.70
N PRO A 22 20.71 -5.71 16.32
CA PRO A 22 21.56 -5.76 15.13
C PRO A 22 20.75 -5.65 13.82
N ARG A 23 19.41 -5.68 13.89
CA ARG A 23 18.53 -5.56 12.73
C ARG A 23 18.54 -4.13 12.16
N LEU A 24 18.48 -4.03 10.84
CA LEU A 24 18.34 -2.75 10.14
C LEU A 24 16.97 -2.11 10.48
N ARG A 25 16.99 -0.91 11.03
CA ARG A 25 15.76 -0.15 11.37
C ARG A 25 15.22 0.51 10.12
N VAL A 26 14.03 0.05 9.69
CA VAL A 26 13.35 0.49 8.47
C VAL A 26 11.99 1.04 8.83
N VAL A 27 11.65 2.19 8.25
CA VAL A 27 10.30 2.76 8.27
C VAL A 27 9.72 2.65 6.88
N ALA A 28 8.52 2.08 6.76
CA ALA A 28 7.71 2.08 5.55
C ALA A 28 6.50 3.01 5.74
N THR A 29 6.12 3.72 4.70
CA THR A 29 5.07 4.74 4.80
C THR A 29 3.68 4.16 5.01
N PHE A 30 3.33 3.06 4.32
CA PHE A 30 2.00 2.44 4.44
C PHE A 30 2.05 0.92 4.28
N SER A 31 0.94 0.27 4.58
CA SER A 31 0.85 -1.19 4.78
C SER A 31 1.31 -2.00 3.57
N ILE A 32 0.99 -1.62 2.33
CA ILE A 32 1.38 -2.34 1.12
C ILE A 32 2.90 -2.29 0.93
N VAL A 33 3.51 -1.11 0.99
CA VAL A 33 4.98 -0.98 0.92
C VAL A 33 5.63 -1.69 2.11
N GLY A 34 5.03 -1.61 3.30
CA GLY A 34 5.49 -2.32 4.48
C GLY A 34 5.56 -3.83 4.30
N ASP A 35 4.59 -4.43 3.63
CA ASP A 35 4.58 -5.85 3.32
C ASP A 35 5.68 -6.22 2.32
N LEU A 36 5.83 -5.45 1.23
CA LEU A 36 6.92 -5.65 0.26
C LEU A 36 8.31 -5.53 0.92
N VAL A 37 8.48 -4.58 1.84
CA VAL A 37 9.73 -4.43 2.64
C VAL A 37 9.94 -5.66 3.52
N ARG A 38 8.90 -6.18 4.18
CA ARG A 38 8.97 -7.39 5.01
C ARG A 38 9.35 -8.62 4.19
N GLU A 39 8.81 -8.76 2.99
CA GLU A 39 9.13 -9.85 2.07
C GLU A 39 10.59 -9.83 1.64
N VAL A 40 11.15 -8.66 1.38
CA VAL A 40 12.56 -8.51 0.97
C VAL A 40 13.51 -8.63 2.14
N GLY A 41 13.17 -8.03 3.28
CA GLY A 41 14.11 -7.90 4.41
C GLY A 41 14.11 -9.09 5.36
N GLY A 42 12.96 -9.77 5.50
CA GLY A 42 12.80 -10.91 6.42
C GLY A 42 13.10 -10.53 7.87
N ASP A 43 13.82 -11.42 8.54
CA ASP A 43 14.23 -11.31 9.94
C ASP A 43 15.37 -10.32 10.20
N ARG A 44 16.00 -9.79 9.15
CA ARG A 44 17.08 -8.80 9.24
C ARG A 44 16.60 -7.38 9.51
N LEU A 45 15.29 -7.14 9.53
CA LEU A 45 14.71 -5.81 9.73
C LEU A 45 14.02 -5.66 11.09
N ALA A 46 14.17 -4.47 11.67
CA ALA A 46 13.25 -3.91 12.64
C ALA A 46 12.35 -2.90 11.87
N LEU A 47 11.21 -3.40 11.36
CA LEU A 47 10.30 -2.65 10.50
C LEU A 47 9.20 -1.96 11.29
N SER A 48 9.03 -0.66 11.04
CA SER A 48 7.86 0.12 11.46
C SER A 48 7.07 0.58 10.24
N VAL A 49 5.74 0.50 10.30
CA VAL A 49 4.84 0.99 9.25
C VAL A 49 4.03 2.15 9.82
N LEU A 50 4.08 3.33 9.18
CA LEU A 50 3.43 4.55 9.67
C LEU A 50 1.91 4.49 9.52
N VAL A 51 1.45 4.18 8.30
CA VAL A 51 0.03 4.04 8.01
C VAL A 51 -0.32 2.56 7.93
N GLY A 52 -1.06 2.09 8.94
CA GLY A 52 -1.40 0.68 9.11
C GLY A 52 -2.49 0.18 8.16
N ALA A 53 -3.04 -1.00 8.50
CA ALA A 53 -4.15 -1.61 7.79
C ALA A 53 -5.42 -0.73 7.81
N ASP A 54 -6.20 -0.82 6.75
CA ASP A 54 -7.51 -0.16 6.60
C ASP A 54 -7.50 1.37 6.81
N ILE A 55 -6.32 2.01 6.68
CA ILE A 55 -6.17 3.46 6.83
C ILE A 55 -5.73 4.06 5.49
N ASP A 56 -6.39 5.15 5.08
CA ASP A 56 -6.05 5.91 3.90
C ASP A 56 -4.70 6.65 4.07
N ALA A 57 -3.73 6.32 3.23
CA ALA A 57 -2.43 6.95 3.25
C ALA A 57 -2.37 8.29 2.49
N HIS A 58 -3.32 8.59 1.60
CA HIS A 58 -3.41 9.88 0.91
C HIS A 58 -3.71 11.03 1.89
N THR A 59 -4.67 10.79 2.79
CA THR A 59 -5.20 11.80 3.73
C THR A 59 -4.59 11.70 5.12
N TYR A 60 -3.64 10.80 5.29
CA TYR A 60 -3.02 10.56 6.60
C TYR A 60 -2.39 11.82 7.19
N GLN A 61 -2.65 12.01 8.48
CA GLN A 61 -2.03 13.07 9.27
C GLN A 61 -1.00 12.43 10.21
N PRO A 62 0.31 12.73 10.05
CA PRO A 62 1.34 12.18 10.91
C PRO A 62 1.11 12.46 12.38
N LYS A 63 1.30 11.45 13.22
CA LYS A 63 1.14 11.51 14.67
C LYS A 63 2.47 11.81 15.37
N PRO A 64 2.47 12.29 16.61
CA PRO A 64 3.71 12.46 17.39
C PRO A 64 4.55 11.18 17.52
N SER A 65 3.92 9.99 17.45
CA SER A 65 4.62 8.69 17.40
C SER A 65 5.49 8.55 16.15
N ASP A 66 5.01 9.03 15.00
CA ASP A 66 5.71 8.90 13.73
C ASP A 66 6.94 9.80 13.68
N VAL A 67 6.82 11.00 14.27
CA VAL A 67 7.96 11.92 14.47
C VAL A 67 9.06 11.27 15.32
N ARG A 68 8.69 10.47 16.32
CA ARG A 68 9.67 9.82 17.23
C ARG A 68 10.39 8.64 16.61
N VAL A 69 9.77 7.93 15.67
CA VAL A 69 10.38 6.72 15.09
C VAL A 69 11.36 7.02 13.95
N LEU A 70 11.18 8.18 13.30
CA LEU A 70 11.94 8.52 12.08
C LEU A 70 13.42 8.82 12.32
N PRO A 71 13.84 9.54 13.40
CA PRO A 71 15.26 9.84 13.65
C PRO A 71 16.13 8.60 13.83
N ASP A 72 15.57 7.51 14.37
CA ASP A 72 16.27 6.26 14.60
C ASP A 72 16.28 5.33 13.37
N ALA A 73 15.49 5.64 12.35
CA ALA A 73 15.42 4.85 11.14
C ALA A 73 16.67 5.02 10.28
N GLN A 74 17.19 3.91 9.76
CA GLN A 74 18.32 3.88 8.82
C GLN A 74 17.83 3.92 7.36
N VAL A 75 16.60 3.45 7.12
CA VAL A 75 15.96 3.48 5.80
C VAL A 75 14.50 3.93 5.97
N LEU A 76 14.07 4.85 5.10
CA LEU A 76 12.67 5.23 4.90
C LEU A 76 12.26 4.80 3.50
N VAL A 77 11.24 3.94 3.41
CA VAL A 77 10.69 3.45 2.14
C VAL A 77 9.31 4.05 1.92
N SER A 78 9.15 4.76 0.82
CA SER A 78 7.89 5.39 0.40
C SER A 78 7.47 4.89 -0.99
N ASN A 79 6.18 5.09 -1.34
CA ASN A 79 5.72 4.89 -2.71
C ASN A 79 6.36 5.91 -3.66
N GLY A 80 6.24 7.19 -3.32
CA GLY A 80 6.55 8.30 -4.22
C GLY A 80 5.37 8.69 -5.11
N LEU A 81 5.64 9.39 -6.22
CA LEU A 81 4.63 9.86 -7.18
C LEU A 81 3.54 10.76 -6.55
N GLY A 82 3.84 11.39 -5.40
CA GLY A 82 2.91 12.26 -4.69
C GLY A 82 1.85 11.53 -3.85
N PHE A 83 1.95 10.19 -3.71
CA PHE A 83 1.01 9.40 -2.91
C PHE A 83 0.97 9.85 -1.45
N GLU A 84 2.14 9.99 -0.83
CA GLU A 84 2.27 10.45 0.55
C GLU A 84 2.53 11.97 0.58
N GLY A 85 1.52 12.78 0.35
CA GLY A 85 1.63 14.25 0.34
C GLY A 85 2.09 14.87 1.68
N TRP A 86 2.13 14.07 2.74
CA TRP A 86 2.53 14.45 4.09
C TRP A 86 3.99 14.11 4.44
N ILE A 87 4.68 13.30 3.61
CA ILE A 87 5.97 12.70 3.95
C ILE A 87 7.10 13.73 4.13
N ASP A 88 7.12 14.77 3.31
CA ASP A 88 8.16 15.79 3.39
C ASP A 88 8.00 16.63 4.66
N ARG A 89 6.76 17.01 5.04
CA ARG A 89 6.48 17.69 6.30
C ARG A 89 6.88 16.85 7.52
N LEU A 90 6.65 15.52 7.46
CA LEU A 90 7.08 14.62 8.53
C LEU A 90 8.62 14.57 8.61
N ALA A 91 9.30 14.47 7.48
CA ALA A 91 10.77 14.42 7.43
C ALA A 91 11.43 15.73 7.86
N GLU A 92 10.78 16.87 7.67
CA GLU A 92 11.21 18.19 8.18
C GLU A 92 11.03 18.30 9.69
N ALA A 93 9.90 17.77 10.22
CA ALA A 93 9.60 17.77 11.65
C ALA A 93 10.47 16.77 12.44
N ALA A 94 10.94 15.70 11.79
CA ALA A 94 11.78 14.68 12.38
C ALA A 94 13.12 14.62 11.61
N PRO A 95 14.27 14.95 12.19
CA PRO A 95 15.56 15.02 11.47
C PRO A 95 16.02 13.63 11.03
N PHE A 96 15.43 13.15 9.94
CA PHE A 96 15.79 11.89 9.31
C PHE A 96 17.12 12.03 8.54
N LYS A 97 18.10 11.19 8.88
CA LYS A 97 19.45 11.17 8.27
C LYS A 97 19.73 9.89 7.48
N GLY A 98 18.78 8.96 7.48
CA GLY A 98 18.92 7.68 6.81
C GLY A 98 18.76 7.76 5.30
N ARG A 99 18.73 6.60 4.66
CA ARG A 99 18.50 6.47 3.23
C ARG A 99 17.01 6.56 2.90
N ARG A 100 16.66 7.41 1.95
CA ARG A 100 15.31 7.39 1.33
C ARG A 100 15.30 6.41 0.16
N VAL A 101 14.27 5.57 0.10
CA VAL A 101 14.00 4.63 -0.98
C VAL A 101 12.59 4.92 -1.51
N VAL A 102 12.50 5.31 -2.77
CA VAL A 102 11.21 5.46 -3.47
C VAL A 102 10.94 4.17 -4.21
N ALA A 103 9.95 3.42 -3.74
CA ALA A 103 9.66 2.08 -4.25
C ALA A 103 9.21 2.08 -5.72
N SER A 104 8.51 3.12 -6.18
CA SER A 104 8.07 3.29 -7.57
C SER A 104 9.13 3.86 -8.51
N SER A 105 10.38 4.07 -8.05
CA SER A 105 11.43 4.70 -8.87
C SER A 105 11.65 3.94 -10.18
N GLY A 106 11.75 4.68 -11.29
CA GLY A 106 12.01 4.11 -12.62
C GLY A 106 10.84 3.36 -13.27
N ILE A 107 9.66 3.32 -12.65
CA ILE A 107 8.46 2.73 -13.25
C ILE A 107 7.93 3.68 -14.33
N ALA A 108 7.58 3.13 -15.52
CA ALA A 108 6.85 3.87 -16.53
C ALA A 108 5.43 4.19 -16.02
N THR A 109 5.18 5.45 -15.68
CA THR A 109 3.92 5.88 -15.09
C THR A 109 2.84 6.12 -16.14
N LEU A 110 1.58 5.92 -15.74
CA LEU A 110 0.44 6.42 -16.49
C LEU A 110 0.31 7.92 -16.24
N ALA A 111 0.05 8.68 -17.30
CA ALA A 111 -0.21 10.12 -17.16
C ALA A 111 -1.45 10.33 -16.28
N ALA A 112 -1.48 11.45 -15.55
CA ALA A 112 -2.73 11.94 -14.97
C ALA A 112 -3.80 12.07 -16.06
N ASP A 113 -5.07 11.86 -15.71
CA ASP A 113 -6.15 12.00 -16.68
C ASP A 113 -6.16 13.41 -17.30
N SER A 114 -6.33 13.45 -18.62
CA SER A 114 -6.35 14.70 -19.42
C SER A 114 -7.51 15.65 -19.08
N HIS A 115 -8.38 15.29 -18.13
CA HIS A 115 -9.59 16.03 -17.77
C HIS A 115 -9.46 16.90 -16.51
N GLY A 116 -8.26 17.13 -16.02
CA GLY A 116 -7.97 18.27 -15.17
C GLY A 116 -7.65 17.94 -13.70
N HIS A 117 -6.78 18.65 -13.12
CA HIS A 117 -6.52 18.90 -11.70
C HIS A 117 -5.62 17.94 -10.91
N SER A 118 -5.23 16.76 -11.37
CA SER A 118 -4.11 16.06 -10.73
C SER A 118 -2.80 16.48 -11.39
N HIS A 119 -1.96 17.19 -10.64
CA HIS A 119 -0.69 17.74 -11.12
C HIS A 119 0.47 16.71 -11.07
N GLY A 120 0.21 15.42 -11.29
CA GLY A 120 1.25 14.41 -11.25
C GLY A 120 0.82 13.09 -11.89
N PRO A 121 1.76 12.14 -12.03
CA PRO A 121 1.46 10.79 -12.50
C PRO A 121 0.61 10.04 -11.47
N ASP A 122 -0.17 9.06 -11.96
CA ASP A 122 -0.94 8.15 -11.10
C ASP A 122 0.01 7.36 -10.17
N PRO A 123 -0.19 7.40 -8.85
CA PRO A 123 0.72 6.77 -7.90
C PRO A 123 0.48 5.26 -7.68
N HIS A 124 -0.65 4.69 -8.12
CA HIS A 124 -1.13 3.35 -7.75
C HIS A 124 -0.48 2.22 -8.56
N CYS A 125 0.84 2.32 -8.82
CA CYS A 125 1.58 1.38 -9.66
C CYS A 125 1.55 -0.07 -9.14
N TRP A 126 1.36 -0.28 -7.84
CA TRP A 126 1.28 -1.62 -7.22
C TRP A 126 0.05 -2.42 -7.67
N GLN A 127 -0.97 -1.78 -8.26
CA GLN A 127 -2.14 -2.46 -8.80
C GLN A 127 -1.82 -3.31 -10.05
N ASP A 128 -0.65 -3.12 -10.66
CA ASP A 128 -0.07 -4.01 -11.67
C ASP A 128 1.03 -4.87 -11.01
N VAL A 129 0.78 -6.18 -10.90
CA VAL A 129 1.72 -7.11 -10.26
C VAL A 129 3.08 -7.12 -10.97
N GLY A 130 3.10 -6.94 -12.30
CA GLY A 130 4.34 -6.80 -13.06
C GLY A 130 5.17 -5.61 -12.61
N ARG A 131 4.53 -4.47 -12.28
CA ARG A 131 5.19 -3.28 -11.75
C ARG A 131 5.61 -3.44 -10.28
N ALA A 132 4.86 -4.20 -9.48
CA ALA A 132 5.23 -4.50 -8.09
C ALA A 132 6.61 -5.22 -8.00
N ARG A 133 7.05 -5.94 -9.04
CA ARG A 133 8.40 -6.51 -9.11
C ARG A 133 9.49 -5.41 -9.09
N GLN A 134 9.23 -4.27 -9.74
CA GLN A 134 10.17 -3.14 -9.69
C GLN A 134 10.24 -2.54 -8.27
N TYR A 135 9.11 -2.47 -7.56
CA TYR A 135 9.12 -2.10 -6.13
C TYR A 135 10.05 -2.99 -5.33
N VAL A 136 9.92 -4.30 -5.50
CA VAL A 136 10.74 -5.31 -4.81
C VAL A 136 12.23 -5.13 -5.13
N ALA A 137 12.58 -4.87 -6.38
CA ALA A 137 13.96 -4.61 -6.79
C ALA A 137 14.52 -3.32 -6.16
N ASN A 138 13.77 -2.22 -6.23
CA ASN A 138 14.15 -0.93 -5.65
C ASN A 138 14.34 -1.01 -4.12
N ILE A 139 13.44 -1.73 -3.43
CA ILE A 139 13.54 -1.99 -1.99
C ILE A 139 14.81 -2.79 -1.69
N ALA A 140 15.07 -3.86 -2.44
CA ALA A 140 16.27 -4.70 -2.22
C ALA A 140 17.57 -3.92 -2.41
N ASP A 141 17.65 -3.09 -3.44
CA ASP A 141 18.83 -2.25 -3.69
C ASP A 141 19.00 -1.18 -2.60
N GLY A 142 17.90 -0.61 -2.14
CA GLY A 142 17.88 0.36 -1.04
C GLY A 142 18.38 -0.24 0.28
N LEU A 143 17.86 -1.43 0.65
CA LEU A 143 18.27 -2.16 1.85
C LEU A 143 19.74 -2.62 1.74
N ALA A 144 20.13 -3.18 0.59
CA ALA A 144 21.51 -3.62 0.35
C ALA A 144 22.54 -2.48 0.43
N ALA A 145 22.15 -1.28 0.00
CA ALA A 145 23.02 -0.10 0.10
C ALA A 145 23.11 0.47 1.52
N ALA A 146 22.06 0.28 2.35
CA ALA A 146 22.07 0.70 3.75
C ALA A 146 22.74 -0.31 4.67
N ASP A 147 22.72 -1.60 4.30
CA ASP A 147 23.29 -2.72 5.07
C ASP A 147 24.04 -3.66 4.11
N PRO A 148 25.28 -3.29 3.70
CA PRO A 148 26.07 -4.08 2.77
C PRO A 148 26.41 -5.49 3.27
N ALA A 149 26.50 -5.70 4.59
CA ALA A 149 26.78 -7.01 5.18
C ALA A 149 25.68 -8.04 4.88
N ASN A 150 24.42 -7.61 4.76
CA ASN A 150 23.28 -8.45 4.44
C ASN A 150 22.78 -8.29 3.00
N ALA A 151 23.51 -7.62 2.11
CA ALA A 151 23.09 -7.34 0.74
C ALA A 151 22.69 -8.58 -0.06
N SER A 152 23.44 -9.69 0.10
CA SER A 152 23.13 -10.97 -0.56
C SER A 152 21.79 -11.55 -0.10
N HIS A 153 21.47 -11.44 1.18
CA HIS A 153 20.20 -11.88 1.77
C HIS A 153 19.02 -11.11 1.14
N TYR A 154 19.07 -9.77 1.10
CA TYR A 154 18.01 -8.95 0.51
C TYR A 154 17.79 -9.26 -0.97
N ARG A 155 18.87 -9.35 -1.75
CA ARG A 155 18.76 -9.69 -3.18
C ARG A 155 18.24 -11.09 -3.44
N GLN A 156 18.63 -12.07 -2.61
CA GLN A 156 18.11 -13.44 -2.72
C GLN A 156 16.60 -13.47 -2.44
N ARG A 157 16.15 -12.84 -1.35
CA ARG A 157 14.73 -12.78 -0.98
C ARG A 157 13.92 -12.05 -2.06
N ALA A 158 14.43 -10.94 -2.58
CA ALA A 158 13.78 -10.21 -3.67
C ALA A 158 13.60 -11.08 -4.92
N ARG A 159 14.61 -11.87 -5.32
CA ARG A 159 14.47 -12.80 -6.45
C ARG A 159 13.41 -13.88 -6.20
N LEU A 160 13.38 -14.46 -4.99
CA LEU A 160 12.37 -15.46 -4.64
C LEU A 160 10.96 -14.86 -4.65
N TYR A 161 10.80 -13.66 -4.09
CA TYR A 161 9.51 -12.98 -4.08
C TYR A 161 9.07 -12.53 -5.48
N ALA A 162 9.99 -12.06 -6.33
CA ALA A 162 9.71 -11.76 -7.73
C ALA A 162 9.17 -12.99 -8.48
N GLY A 163 9.69 -14.18 -8.20
CA GLY A 163 9.15 -15.44 -8.75
C GLY A 163 7.70 -15.69 -8.32
N ARG A 164 7.36 -15.46 -7.06
CA ARG A 164 5.97 -15.55 -6.56
C ARG A 164 5.07 -14.51 -7.22
N LEU A 165 5.58 -13.29 -7.44
CA LEU A 165 4.83 -12.25 -8.16
C LEU A 165 4.58 -12.62 -9.62
N ASP A 166 5.53 -13.29 -10.30
CA ASP A 166 5.31 -13.82 -11.65
C ASP A 166 4.21 -14.88 -11.70
N GLU A 167 4.14 -15.73 -10.69
CA GLU A 167 3.05 -16.71 -10.54
C GLU A 167 1.71 -16.03 -10.26
N LEU A 168 1.72 -15.01 -9.41
CA LEU A 168 0.54 -14.21 -9.09
C LEU A 168 0.03 -13.49 -10.35
N ASP A 169 0.90 -12.83 -11.13
CA ASP A 169 0.50 -12.14 -12.36
C ASP A 169 -0.15 -13.11 -13.37
N ARG A 170 0.46 -14.27 -13.57
CA ARG A 170 -0.12 -15.31 -14.45
C ARG A 170 -1.49 -15.77 -13.95
N TRP A 171 -1.64 -15.96 -12.65
CA TRP A 171 -2.92 -16.33 -12.05
C TRP A 171 -3.97 -15.23 -12.23
N VAL A 172 -3.62 -13.96 -12.00
CA VAL A 172 -4.54 -12.82 -12.21
C VAL A 172 -5.01 -12.79 -13.66
N ARG A 173 -4.10 -12.89 -14.62
CA ARG A 173 -4.44 -12.91 -16.06
C ARG A 173 -5.38 -14.06 -16.39
N ALA A 174 -5.10 -15.25 -15.92
CA ALA A 174 -5.95 -16.43 -16.15
C ALA A 174 -7.35 -16.24 -15.54
N ALA A 175 -7.45 -15.78 -14.29
CA ALA A 175 -8.73 -15.57 -13.62
C ALA A 175 -9.59 -14.49 -14.32
N ILE A 176 -8.97 -13.39 -14.74
CA ILE A 176 -9.69 -12.33 -15.48
C ILE A 176 -10.10 -12.80 -16.87
N ALA A 177 -9.30 -13.65 -17.53
CA ALA A 177 -9.61 -14.20 -18.86
C ALA A 177 -10.88 -15.07 -18.89
N GLU A 178 -11.28 -15.65 -17.75
CA GLU A 178 -12.54 -16.40 -17.61
C GLU A 178 -13.80 -15.54 -17.80
N VAL A 179 -13.67 -14.21 -17.60
CA VAL A 179 -14.79 -13.27 -17.76
C VAL A 179 -14.81 -12.75 -19.21
N PRO A 180 -15.94 -12.79 -19.93
CA PRO A 180 -16.08 -12.18 -21.26
C PRO A 180 -15.71 -10.68 -21.23
N VAL A 181 -15.00 -10.20 -22.26
CA VAL A 181 -14.43 -8.83 -22.30
C VAL A 181 -15.51 -7.76 -22.11
N GLU A 182 -16.69 -7.94 -22.69
CA GLU A 182 -17.82 -7.02 -22.59
C GLU A 182 -18.39 -6.88 -21.18
N ARG A 183 -18.15 -7.87 -20.30
CA ARG A 183 -18.55 -7.88 -18.90
C ARG A 183 -17.47 -7.34 -17.93
N ARG A 184 -16.24 -7.11 -18.42
CA ARG A 184 -15.13 -6.64 -17.57
C ARG A 184 -15.24 -5.17 -17.22
N LYS A 185 -16.38 -4.81 -16.59
CA LYS A 185 -16.68 -3.46 -16.14
C LYS A 185 -17.12 -3.49 -14.68
N VAL A 186 -16.58 -2.59 -13.87
CA VAL A 186 -16.91 -2.49 -12.44
C VAL A 186 -16.95 -1.03 -12.01
N ILE A 187 -17.59 -0.77 -10.86
CA ILE A 187 -17.68 0.55 -10.26
C ILE A 187 -16.94 0.51 -8.93
N THR A 188 -16.12 1.53 -8.66
CA THR A 188 -15.38 1.73 -7.41
C THR A 188 -15.62 3.13 -6.85
N GLY A 189 -15.21 3.34 -5.60
CA GLY A 189 -15.38 4.62 -4.92
C GLY A 189 -14.41 5.70 -5.42
N HIS A 190 -13.17 5.34 -5.78
CA HIS A 190 -12.19 6.27 -6.33
C HIS A 190 -11.34 5.61 -7.44
N ASP A 191 -10.53 6.42 -8.16
CA ASP A 191 -9.77 5.98 -9.35
C ASP A 191 -8.37 5.46 -8.98
N SER A 192 -8.29 4.31 -8.30
CA SER A 192 -7.04 3.67 -7.90
C SER A 192 -6.58 2.52 -8.79
N PHE A 193 -7.41 2.08 -9.74
CA PHE A 193 -7.18 0.83 -10.47
C PHE A 193 -6.74 1.00 -11.94
N ARG A 194 -6.25 2.17 -12.35
CA ARG A 194 -5.86 2.43 -13.74
C ARG A 194 -4.71 1.52 -14.21
N TYR A 195 -3.74 1.22 -13.35
CA TYR A 195 -2.68 0.25 -13.67
C TYR A 195 -3.23 -1.17 -13.79
N PHE A 196 -4.22 -1.53 -12.97
CA PHE A 196 -4.92 -2.82 -13.10
C PHE A 196 -5.69 -2.90 -14.43
N THR A 197 -6.40 -1.83 -14.81
CA THR A 197 -7.06 -1.71 -16.12
C THR A 197 -6.07 -1.94 -17.26
N ASN A 198 -4.93 -1.24 -17.23
CA ASN A 198 -3.90 -1.34 -18.27
C ASN A 198 -3.29 -2.75 -18.36
N ALA A 199 -3.06 -3.41 -17.22
CA ALA A 199 -2.43 -4.73 -17.18
C ALA A 199 -3.38 -5.88 -17.50
N TYR A 200 -4.65 -5.80 -17.10
CA TYR A 200 -5.58 -6.94 -17.07
C TYR A 200 -6.88 -6.72 -17.84
N GLY A 201 -7.13 -5.52 -18.37
CA GLY A 201 -8.28 -5.24 -19.23
C GLY A 201 -9.63 -5.21 -18.51
N VAL A 202 -9.67 -4.90 -17.21
CA VAL A 202 -10.90 -4.61 -16.47
C VAL A 202 -11.12 -3.11 -16.43
N GLN A 203 -12.26 -2.64 -16.89
CA GLN A 203 -12.63 -1.22 -16.87
C GLN A 203 -13.22 -0.85 -15.51
N PHE A 204 -12.57 0.07 -14.80
CA PHE A 204 -13.09 0.65 -13.57
C PHE A 204 -13.75 2.00 -13.87
N LEU A 205 -14.95 2.19 -13.35
CA LEU A 205 -15.69 3.43 -13.39
C LEU A 205 -15.73 3.98 -11.96
N ALA A 206 -15.21 5.18 -11.79
CA ALA A 206 -15.27 5.92 -10.53
C ALA A 206 -15.85 7.33 -10.79
N PRO A 207 -16.37 8.04 -9.78
CA PRO A 207 -16.71 9.44 -9.92
C PRO A 207 -15.48 10.22 -10.41
N ARG A 208 -15.67 11.11 -11.38
CA ARG A 208 -14.57 11.91 -11.93
C ARG A 208 -13.99 12.81 -10.84
N ASP A 209 -12.67 12.96 -10.87
CA ASP A 209 -11.90 13.82 -9.96
C ASP A 209 -12.12 13.54 -8.46
N PHE A 210 -12.70 12.38 -8.13
CA PHE A 210 -12.89 11.98 -6.75
C PHE A 210 -11.56 11.53 -6.15
N LYS A 211 -11.02 12.41 -5.30
CA LYS A 211 -9.92 12.08 -4.38
C LYS A 211 -10.54 11.65 -3.05
N THR A 212 -9.84 10.83 -2.31
CA THR A 212 -10.28 10.37 -0.99
C THR A 212 -10.48 11.51 0.02
N ASP A 213 -9.92 12.70 -0.25
CA ASP A 213 -10.02 13.91 0.56
C ASP A 213 -11.16 14.88 0.17
N SER A 214 -11.95 14.54 -0.86
CA SER A 214 -13.05 15.39 -1.36
C SER A 214 -14.30 14.57 -1.66
N GLU A 215 -15.48 15.19 -1.55
CA GLU A 215 -16.73 14.57 -2.00
C GLU A 215 -16.98 14.87 -3.49
N PRO A 216 -17.49 13.88 -4.26
CA PRO A 216 -17.85 14.11 -5.65
C PRO A 216 -19.02 15.10 -5.75
N THR A 217 -19.02 15.92 -6.80
CA THR A 217 -20.15 16.84 -7.02
C THR A 217 -21.44 16.08 -7.39
N ALA A 218 -22.61 16.67 -7.11
CA ALA A 218 -23.88 16.10 -7.52
C ALA A 218 -23.98 15.86 -9.03
N LYS A 219 -23.30 16.69 -9.84
CA LYS A 219 -23.21 16.55 -11.30
C LYS A 219 -22.42 15.30 -11.69
N ASP A 220 -21.28 15.04 -11.06
CA ASP A 220 -20.42 13.88 -11.35
C ASP A 220 -21.10 12.59 -10.92
N MET A 221 -21.77 12.61 -9.76
CA MET A 221 -22.58 11.50 -9.30
C MET A 221 -23.72 11.16 -10.27
N ALA A 222 -24.47 12.17 -10.72
CA ALA A 222 -25.55 11.96 -11.68
C ALA A 222 -25.02 11.43 -13.04
N ALA A 223 -23.83 11.88 -13.47
CA ALA A 223 -23.19 11.39 -14.70
C ALA A 223 -22.78 9.92 -14.55
N LEU A 224 -22.15 9.54 -13.44
CA LEU A 224 -21.76 8.16 -13.15
C LEU A 224 -23.00 7.23 -13.09
N ILE A 225 -24.05 7.63 -12.36
CA ILE A 225 -25.29 6.84 -12.25
C ILE A 225 -25.93 6.62 -13.62
N ARG A 226 -25.99 7.64 -14.48
CA ARG A 226 -26.49 7.48 -15.87
C ARG A 226 -25.63 6.49 -16.65
N GLN A 227 -24.31 6.63 -16.62
CA GLN A 227 -23.38 5.74 -17.32
C GLN A 227 -23.52 4.29 -16.84
N VAL A 228 -23.67 4.07 -15.53
CA VAL A 228 -23.87 2.73 -14.94
C VAL A 228 -25.17 2.10 -15.45
N ARG A 229 -26.26 2.87 -15.51
CA ARG A 229 -27.55 2.40 -16.03
C ARG A 229 -27.49 2.07 -17.53
N GLU A 230 -26.93 2.98 -18.33
CA GLU A 230 -26.79 2.83 -19.78
C GLU A 230 -25.95 1.60 -20.17
N GLN A 231 -24.85 1.39 -19.45
CA GLN A 231 -23.96 0.26 -19.67
C GLN A 231 -24.38 -1.03 -18.93
N ARG A 232 -25.48 -0.98 -18.16
CA ARG A 232 -26.03 -2.11 -17.38
C ARG A 232 -25.03 -2.75 -16.43
N ILE A 233 -24.10 -1.96 -15.85
CA ILE A 233 -23.11 -2.47 -14.93
C ILE A 233 -23.78 -2.83 -13.60
N LYS A 234 -23.57 -4.06 -13.14
CA LYS A 234 -24.10 -4.56 -11.85
C LYS A 234 -23.02 -4.66 -10.77
N ALA A 235 -21.75 -4.80 -11.16
CA ALA A 235 -20.63 -4.99 -10.25
C ALA A 235 -20.19 -3.66 -9.64
N LEU A 236 -20.54 -3.43 -8.38
CA LEU A 236 -20.17 -2.24 -7.59
C LEU A 236 -19.38 -2.69 -6.35
N PHE A 237 -18.29 -2.00 -6.01
CA PHE A 237 -17.42 -2.36 -4.90
C PHE A 237 -17.13 -1.18 -3.99
N VAL A 238 -17.10 -1.47 -2.67
CA VAL A 238 -16.58 -0.56 -1.63
C VAL A 238 -15.11 -0.86 -1.41
N GLU A 239 -14.28 0.15 -1.33
CA GLU A 239 -12.88 0.01 -0.95
C GLU A 239 -12.73 0.15 0.56
N ASN A 240 -11.74 -0.56 1.14
CA ASN A 240 -11.60 -0.68 2.60
C ASN A 240 -11.35 0.65 3.33
N MET A 241 -10.86 1.67 2.61
CA MET A 241 -10.55 2.99 3.17
C MET A 241 -11.54 4.11 2.73
N THR A 242 -12.54 3.79 1.88
CA THR A 242 -13.52 4.78 1.39
C THR A 242 -14.81 4.81 2.21
N ASN A 243 -15.52 5.94 2.14
CA ASN A 243 -16.84 6.08 2.79
C ASN A 243 -17.88 5.19 2.08
N PRO A 244 -18.49 4.21 2.76
CA PRO A 244 -19.49 3.33 2.15
C PRO A 244 -20.76 4.06 1.70
N GLY A 245 -21.09 5.21 2.30
CA GLY A 245 -22.32 5.96 1.99
C GLY A 245 -22.44 6.38 0.53
N LEU A 246 -21.31 6.74 -0.10
CA LEU A 246 -21.25 7.07 -1.53
C LEU A 246 -21.61 5.86 -2.40
N VAL A 247 -21.01 4.71 -2.10
CA VAL A 247 -21.23 3.46 -2.83
C VAL A 247 -22.69 2.99 -2.66
N ASP A 248 -23.24 3.11 -1.45
CA ASP A 248 -24.63 2.80 -1.16
C ASP A 248 -25.60 3.70 -1.94
N GLN A 249 -25.28 4.98 -2.12
CA GLN A 249 -26.08 5.89 -2.96
C GLN A 249 -26.05 5.44 -4.42
N ILE A 250 -24.85 5.14 -4.97
CA ILE A 250 -24.74 4.64 -6.34
C ILE A 250 -25.54 3.36 -6.51
N ALA A 251 -25.48 2.42 -5.57
CA ALA A 251 -26.24 1.17 -5.60
C ALA A 251 -27.76 1.42 -5.67
N ARG A 252 -28.27 2.23 -4.75
CA ARG A 252 -29.72 2.57 -4.70
C ARG A 252 -30.22 3.22 -5.98
N GLU A 253 -29.45 4.17 -6.52
CA GLU A 253 -29.87 4.95 -7.67
C GLU A 253 -29.63 4.27 -9.01
N SER A 254 -28.61 3.41 -9.14
CA SER A 254 -28.28 2.73 -10.40
C SER A 254 -28.87 1.33 -10.53
N GLY A 255 -29.24 0.70 -9.43
CA GLY A 255 -29.63 -0.72 -9.35
C GLY A 255 -28.42 -1.66 -9.48
N ALA A 256 -27.20 -1.17 -9.28
CA ALA A 256 -25.99 -1.98 -9.13
C ALA A 256 -26.02 -2.74 -7.79
N VAL A 257 -25.24 -3.82 -7.73
CA VAL A 257 -25.17 -4.70 -6.55
C VAL A 257 -23.80 -4.55 -5.91
N VAL A 258 -23.80 -4.20 -4.62
CA VAL A 258 -22.54 -4.11 -3.85
C VAL A 258 -21.93 -5.50 -3.72
N GLY A 259 -20.70 -5.63 -4.17
CA GLY A 259 -19.89 -6.85 -4.07
C GLY A 259 -19.11 -6.93 -2.74
N ALA A 260 -18.16 -7.84 -2.69
CA ALA A 260 -17.22 -7.90 -1.57
C ALA A 260 -16.34 -6.63 -1.55
N ARG A 261 -15.86 -6.26 -0.35
CA ARG A 261 -14.93 -5.14 -0.18
C ARG A 261 -13.64 -5.38 -0.96
N LEU A 262 -13.13 -4.36 -1.67
CA LEU A 262 -11.81 -4.37 -2.29
C LEU A 262 -10.79 -3.67 -1.37
N TYR A 263 -9.54 -4.01 -1.57
CA TYR A 263 -8.39 -3.40 -0.91
C TYR A 263 -7.55 -2.70 -1.97
N SER A 264 -7.57 -1.37 -2.00
CA SER A 264 -6.85 -0.57 -3.01
C SER A 264 -5.54 -0.02 -2.48
N ASP A 265 -5.58 0.79 -1.42
CA ASP A 265 -4.46 1.58 -0.92
C ASP A 265 -3.99 1.16 0.47
N ALA A 266 -4.66 0.19 1.07
CA ALA A 266 -4.26 -0.40 2.34
C ALA A 266 -4.54 -1.90 2.36
N LEU A 267 -3.70 -2.65 3.07
CA LEU A 267 -3.96 -4.05 3.41
C LEU A 267 -5.02 -4.14 4.52
N SER A 268 -5.61 -5.32 4.70
CA SER A 268 -6.44 -5.61 5.87
C SER A 268 -5.62 -5.77 7.14
N ALA A 269 -6.29 -5.80 8.29
CA ALA A 269 -5.73 -6.28 9.54
C ALA A 269 -5.20 -7.74 9.38
N PRO A 270 -4.29 -8.22 10.25
CA PRO A 270 -3.67 -9.54 10.12
C PRO A 270 -4.64 -10.72 10.07
N ASP A 271 -5.79 -10.60 10.69
CA ASP A 271 -6.88 -11.60 10.72
C ASP A 271 -7.91 -11.39 9.60
N GLY A 272 -7.75 -10.36 8.77
CA GLY A 272 -8.61 -10.06 7.64
C GLY A 272 -8.23 -10.82 6.37
N PRO A 273 -8.99 -10.60 5.26
CA PRO A 273 -8.83 -11.39 4.03
C PRO A 273 -7.63 -10.97 3.16
N ALA A 274 -7.02 -9.82 3.42
CA ALA A 274 -5.98 -9.21 2.59
C ALA A 274 -4.77 -8.71 3.41
N PRO A 275 -4.16 -9.52 4.33
CA PRO A 275 -3.11 -9.06 5.23
C PRO A 275 -1.74 -8.91 4.56
N THR A 276 -1.57 -9.37 3.33
CA THR A 276 -0.36 -9.27 2.52
C THR A 276 -0.70 -8.80 1.11
N TYR A 277 0.28 -8.29 0.38
CA TYR A 277 0.09 -7.88 -1.01
C TYR A 277 -0.45 -9.01 -1.90
N GLU A 278 0.09 -10.23 -1.79
CA GLU A 278 -0.41 -11.38 -2.54
C GLU A 278 -1.85 -11.75 -2.16
N ALA A 279 -2.16 -11.73 -0.86
CA ALA A 279 -3.52 -12.01 -0.38
C ALA A 279 -4.50 -10.94 -0.86
N MET A 280 -4.10 -9.67 -0.83
CA MET A 280 -4.87 -8.54 -1.36
C MET A 280 -5.22 -8.74 -2.83
N MET A 281 -4.22 -9.00 -3.68
CA MET A 281 -4.45 -9.21 -5.10
C MET A 281 -5.36 -10.42 -5.37
N ARG A 282 -5.14 -11.52 -4.66
CA ARG A 282 -6.00 -12.72 -4.79
C ARG A 282 -7.43 -12.46 -4.34
N HIS A 283 -7.62 -11.76 -3.22
CA HIS A 283 -8.93 -11.38 -2.73
C HIS A 283 -9.67 -10.48 -3.73
N ASN A 284 -9.01 -9.41 -4.17
CA ASN A 284 -9.58 -8.46 -5.11
C ASN A 284 -9.98 -9.12 -6.43
N VAL A 285 -9.12 -9.94 -7.01
CA VAL A 285 -9.41 -10.62 -8.28
C VAL A 285 -10.59 -11.57 -8.16
N LYS A 286 -10.68 -12.37 -7.07
CA LYS A 286 -11.84 -13.24 -6.82
C LYS A 286 -13.12 -12.42 -6.69
N ALA A 287 -13.08 -11.30 -5.95
CA ALA A 287 -14.22 -10.40 -5.80
C ALA A 287 -14.65 -9.79 -7.14
N LEU A 288 -13.69 -9.30 -7.94
CA LEU A 288 -13.93 -8.73 -9.26
C LEU A 288 -14.57 -9.75 -10.22
N VAL A 289 -14.02 -10.96 -10.32
CA VAL A 289 -14.58 -12.03 -11.17
C VAL A 289 -16.00 -12.37 -10.77
N ALA A 290 -16.26 -12.55 -9.47
CA ALA A 290 -17.61 -12.84 -8.95
C ALA A 290 -18.60 -11.68 -9.19
N GLY A 291 -18.14 -10.44 -9.12
CA GLY A 291 -18.96 -9.26 -9.41
C GLY A 291 -19.27 -9.15 -10.91
N MET A 292 -18.28 -9.23 -11.76
CA MET A 292 -18.41 -9.14 -13.22
C MET A 292 -19.26 -10.25 -13.82
N ALA A 293 -19.36 -11.40 -13.19
CA ALA A 293 -20.28 -12.47 -13.60
C ALA A 293 -21.76 -12.05 -13.57
N ARG A 294 -22.10 -10.94 -12.87
CA ARG A 294 -23.45 -10.39 -12.78
C ARG A 294 -23.79 -9.36 -13.87
N ASN A 295 -22.79 -8.86 -14.62
CA ASN A 295 -22.96 -7.91 -15.71
C ASN A 295 -23.57 -8.55 -16.95
#